data_f69554af717723b1d644aee196fac9bc
#
_entry.id   f69554af717723b1d644aee196fac9bc
#
_cell.length_a   1.000
_cell.length_b   1.000
_cell.length_c   1.000
_cell.angle_alpha   90.00
_cell.angle_beta   90.00
_cell.angle_gamma   90.00
#
_symmetry.space_group_name_H-M   'P 1'
#
loop_
_entity.id
_entity.type
_entity.pdbx_description
1 polymer ?
#
loop_
_entity_poly.entity_id
_entity_poly.type
_entity_poly.pdbx_seq_one_letter_code
_entity_poly.pdbx_strand_id
1 'polypeptide(L)'
;MEFRARQPLLSTPDGRKRLLACYRDGLLGDTVRFWFPRSIDTEYGGFLHFFDHDGSVLDTDKSVWAQGRMSWMLLTLYNTIEKRPEWLEWAQSGLGFLERHCFDTDGRMFFHVTREGLPIRKRRYAYSESFAAIAYAAHFKATGEERSAHRAKELFDFFTHWNFTPDLMPPKYRDARPMIAMGPRMIAIVTAQELRTNIGDAPYLTTWIDRCIDEIRQLFVKPEHRSVMESVAFNGDIVDHCDGRLLSPGHAIEGAWFLMQEGHYRSDLSLIRLGCDMLEWMWERGWDNEWGGIFYFRDLFNKPVQEYWQDMKFRWPHNETVIATLMAYELTGNEKYARWHQQIHDWSHGHFADPDHGEWYGYLHRDGRRATSTKGNLWKSFFHLPRMQWLCAQWLNRT
;
A
#
# COMPACT_ATOMS: atom_id res chain seq x y z
N MET A 1 -42.68 -4.04 -7.44
CA MET A 1 -41.85 -2.83 -7.46
C MET A 1 -40.48 -3.28 -7.95
N GLU A 2 -40.13 -3.03 -9.20
CA GLU A 2 -38.78 -3.26 -9.71
C GLU A 2 -37.86 -2.30 -8.96
N PHE A 3 -36.95 -2.83 -8.15
CA PHE A 3 -35.82 -2.08 -7.64
C PHE A 3 -34.96 -1.70 -8.86
N ARG A 4 -35.17 -0.51 -9.41
CA ARG A 4 -34.17 0.07 -10.31
C ARG A 4 -32.86 0.09 -9.53
N ALA A 5 -31.93 -0.76 -9.93
CA ALA A 5 -30.58 -0.77 -9.37
C ALA A 5 -30.03 0.66 -9.42
N ARG A 6 -29.71 1.21 -8.27
CA ARG A 6 -29.23 2.59 -8.15
C ARG A 6 -27.95 2.72 -8.97
N GLN A 7 -27.90 3.66 -9.90
CA GLN A 7 -26.73 3.87 -10.74
C GLN A 7 -25.49 4.15 -9.86
N PRO A 8 -24.33 3.52 -10.13
CA PRO A 8 -23.12 3.73 -9.33
C PRO A 8 -22.72 5.23 -9.28
N LEU A 9 -22.17 5.66 -8.15
CA LEU A 9 -21.77 7.06 -7.97
C LEU A 9 -20.75 7.52 -9.03
N LEU A 10 -19.80 6.65 -9.41
CA LEU A 10 -18.80 6.98 -10.43
C LEU A 10 -19.42 7.26 -11.82
N SER A 11 -20.58 6.69 -12.12
CA SER A 11 -21.23 6.81 -13.42
C SER A 11 -22.06 8.09 -13.57
N THR A 12 -22.10 8.95 -12.55
CA THR A 12 -22.88 10.20 -12.59
C THR A 12 -22.06 11.39 -12.13
N PRO A 13 -22.24 12.60 -12.72
CA PRO A 13 -21.52 13.80 -12.31
C PRO A 13 -21.71 14.15 -10.83
N ASP A 14 -22.94 14.05 -10.32
CA ASP A 14 -23.24 14.35 -8.91
C ASP A 14 -22.65 13.29 -7.98
N GLY A 15 -22.68 12.02 -8.37
CA GLY A 15 -22.05 10.93 -7.64
C GLY A 15 -20.52 11.13 -7.54
N ARG A 16 -19.87 11.50 -8.63
CA ARG A 16 -18.43 11.82 -8.66
C ARG A 16 -18.08 12.98 -7.73
N LYS A 17 -18.86 14.06 -7.72
CA LYS A 17 -18.70 15.18 -6.77
C LYS A 17 -18.82 14.73 -5.32
N ARG A 18 -19.79 13.86 -5.02
CA ARG A 18 -19.97 13.29 -3.68
C ARG A 18 -18.80 12.41 -3.26
N LEU A 19 -18.27 11.55 -4.15
CA LEU A 19 -17.09 10.73 -3.87
C LEU A 19 -15.87 11.61 -3.65
N LEU A 20 -15.65 12.62 -4.49
CA LEU A 20 -14.55 13.58 -4.35
C LEU A 20 -14.60 14.27 -2.98
N ALA A 21 -15.76 14.78 -2.58
CA ALA A 21 -15.95 15.39 -1.27
C ALA A 21 -15.69 14.39 -0.14
N CYS A 22 -16.22 13.17 -0.24
CA CYS A 22 -16.01 12.11 0.75
C CYS A 22 -14.53 11.80 0.97
N TYR A 23 -13.75 11.62 -0.11
CA TYR A 23 -12.35 11.31 0.02
C TYR A 23 -11.51 12.50 0.50
N ARG A 24 -11.74 13.69 -0.04
CA ARG A 24 -11.02 14.91 0.37
C ARG A 24 -11.30 15.30 1.82
N ASP A 25 -12.58 15.34 2.18
CA ASP A 25 -13.02 15.79 3.51
C ASP A 25 -12.70 14.71 4.56
N GLY A 26 -12.80 13.41 4.21
CA GLY A 26 -12.34 12.31 5.03
C GLY A 26 -10.82 12.36 5.27
N LEU A 27 -10.04 12.72 4.25
CA LEU A 27 -8.59 12.88 4.40
C LEU A 27 -8.25 14.03 5.36
N LEU A 28 -8.72 15.23 5.06
CA LEU A 28 -8.31 16.46 5.77
C LEU A 28 -9.06 16.66 7.08
N GLY A 29 -10.35 16.34 7.09
CA GLY A 29 -11.24 16.56 8.22
C GLY A 29 -11.25 15.46 9.27
N ASP A 30 -10.87 14.24 8.90
CA ASP A 30 -10.89 13.07 9.76
C ASP A 30 -9.50 12.45 9.92
N THR A 31 -8.96 11.82 8.86
CA THR A 31 -7.72 11.01 8.95
C THR A 31 -6.50 11.83 9.40
N VAL A 32 -6.24 13.00 8.79
CA VAL A 32 -5.12 13.87 9.20
C VAL A 32 -5.31 14.33 10.65
N ARG A 33 -6.52 14.71 11.05
CA ARG A 33 -6.80 15.19 12.41
C ARG A 33 -6.64 14.11 13.48
N PHE A 34 -6.94 12.86 13.13
CA PHE A 34 -6.68 11.75 14.06
C PHE A 34 -5.18 11.57 14.30
N TRP A 35 -4.36 11.60 13.25
CA TRP A 35 -2.93 11.32 13.39
C TRP A 35 -2.11 12.50 13.90
N PHE A 36 -2.46 13.72 13.53
CA PHE A 36 -1.63 14.89 13.81
C PHE A 36 -2.36 15.98 14.62
N PRO A 37 -1.64 16.63 15.58
CA PRO A 37 -0.20 16.52 15.87
C PRO A 37 0.20 15.38 16.82
N ARG A 38 -0.75 14.54 17.30
CA ARG A 38 -0.48 13.53 18.35
C ARG A 38 0.63 12.53 18.04
N SER A 39 0.87 12.26 16.75
CA SER A 39 1.96 11.37 16.32
C SER A 39 3.36 11.97 16.48
N ILE A 40 3.50 13.27 16.73
CA ILE A 40 4.81 13.90 16.76
C ILE A 40 5.49 13.60 18.09
N ASP A 41 6.63 12.91 18.03
CA ASP A 41 7.50 12.73 19.21
C ASP A 41 8.44 13.91 19.33
N THR A 42 8.08 14.85 20.19
CA THR A 42 8.87 16.09 20.41
C THR A 42 10.15 15.87 21.21
N GLU A 43 10.30 14.72 21.86
CA GLU A 43 11.46 14.40 22.70
C GLU A 43 12.58 13.73 21.89
N TYR A 44 12.23 12.68 21.10
CA TYR A 44 13.21 11.88 20.35
C TYR A 44 13.10 12.09 18.83
N GLY A 45 12.09 12.83 18.37
CA GLY A 45 11.80 13.00 16.94
C GLY A 45 11.08 11.83 16.31
N GLY A 46 10.69 12.00 15.05
CA GLY A 46 9.87 11.01 14.34
C GLY A 46 8.45 10.92 14.86
N PHE A 47 7.83 9.73 14.64
CA PHE A 47 6.41 9.55 14.87
C PHE A 47 6.12 8.41 15.84
N LEU A 48 5.25 8.69 16.83
CA LEU A 48 4.49 7.68 17.56
C LEU A 48 3.32 7.22 16.69
N HIS A 49 3.00 5.94 16.71
CA HIS A 49 1.93 5.41 15.86
C HIS A 49 1.16 4.21 16.46
N PHE A 50 1.45 3.83 17.69
CA PHE A 50 0.67 2.82 18.40
C PHE A 50 -0.43 3.51 19.20
N PHE A 51 -1.63 3.60 18.62
CA PHE A 51 -2.75 4.29 19.22
C PHE A 51 -3.96 3.39 19.39
N ASP A 52 -4.69 3.57 20.48
CA ASP A 52 -6.04 3.04 20.65
C ASP A 52 -7.07 3.87 19.85
N HIS A 53 -8.33 3.48 19.93
CA HIS A 53 -9.42 4.10 19.16
C HIS A 53 -9.61 5.59 19.45
N ASP A 54 -9.40 6.03 20.69
CA ASP A 54 -9.50 7.43 21.13
C ASP A 54 -8.23 8.26 20.87
N GLY A 55 -7.18 7.61 20.36
CA GLY A 55 -5.86 8.22 20.11
C GLY A 55 -4.94 8.23 21.32
N SER A 56 -5.27 7.52 22.41
CA SER A 56 -4.34 7.27 23.51
C SER A 56 -3.19 6.39 23.06
N VAL A 57 -1.99 6.66 23.59
CA VAL A 57 -0.77 5.92 23.23
C VAL A 57 -0.77 4.56 23.91
N LEU A 58 -0.69 3.49 23.11
CA LEU A 58 -0.58 2.10 23.60
C LEU A 58 0.87 1.67 23.79
N ASP A 59 1.77 2.16 22.93
CA ASP A 59 3.19 1.85 22.95
C ASP A 59 3.97 2.99 22.29
N THR A 60 5.24 3.14 22.64
CA THR A 60 6.11 4.20 22.14
C THR A 60 7.17 3.70 21.16
N ASP A 61 7.32 2.39 20.97
CA ASP A 61 8.23 1.83 19.98
C ASP A 61 7.90 2.33 18.56
N LYS A 62 8.87 2.32 17.67
CA LYS A 62 8.74 2.88 16.33
C LYS A 62 8.99 1.84 15.26
N SER A 63 7.99 1.62 14.39
CA SER A 63 8.18 0.94 13.13
C SER A 63 8.93 1.84 12.16
N VAL A 64 10.07 1.40 11.65
CA VAL A 64 10.85 2.14 10.65
C VAL A 64 10.04 2.34 9.36
N TRP A 65 9.19 1.38 9.00
CA TRP A 65 8.25 1.54 7.89
C TRP A 65 7.29 2.71 8.12
N ALA A 66 6.77 2.84 9.35
CA ALA A 66 5.86 3.93 9.67
C ALA A 66 6.55 5.30 9.56
N GLN A 67 7.82 5.41 9.99
CA GLN A 67 8.57 6.65 9.87
C GLN A 67 8.69 7.10 8.39
N GLY A 68 9.10 6.21 7.49
CA GLY A 68 9.20 6.50 6.06
C GLY A 68 7.83 6.78 5.42
N ARG A 69 6.84 5.94 5.69
CA ARG A 69 5.48 6.05 5.13
C ARG A 69 4.77 7.33 5.55
N MET A 70 4.85 7.70 6.83
CA MET A 70 4.23 8.92 7.35
C MET A 70 4.93 10.18 6.83
N SER A 71 6.27 10.17 6.76
CA SER A 71 7.03 11.27 6.13
C SER A 71 6.64 11.44 4.66
N TRP A 72 6.60 10.34 3.89
CA TRP A 72 6.19 10.37 2.49
C TRP A 72 4.77 10.93 2.33
N MET A 73 3.82 10.47 3.15
CA MET A 73 2.43 10.90 3.01
C MET A 73 2.25 12.39 3.33
N LEU A 74 2.89 12.89 4.41
CA LEU A 74 2.88 14.33 4.74
C LEU A 74 3.48 15.18 3.62
N LEU A 75 4.62 14.75 3.05
CA LEU A 75 5.27 15.44 1.93
C LEU A 75 4.43 15.37 0.66
N THR A 76 3.73 14.27 0.43
CA THR A 76 2.79 14.13 -0.69
C THR A 76 1.63 15.13 -0.55
N LEU A 77 1.05 15.25 0.64
CA LEU A 77 0.01 16.26 0.91
C LEU A 77 0.55 17.68 0.74
N TYR A 78 1.73 17.97 1.27
CA TYR A 78 2.41 19.25 1.10
C TYR A 78 2.65 19.59 -0.37
N ASN A 79 3.08 18.62 -1.17
CA ASN A 79 3.39 18.83 -2.58
C ASN A 79 2.17 18.95 -3.48
N THR A 80 1.01 18.39 -3.08
CA THR A 80 -0.12 18.19 -4.01
C THR A 80 -1.45 18.78 -3.54
N ILE A 81 -1.62 19.04 -2.26
CA ILE A 81 -2.86 19.60 -1.71
C ILE A 81 -2.65 21.02 -1.23
N GLU A 82 -1.79 21.23 -0.21
CA GLU A 82 -1.57 22.52 0.40
C GLU A 82 -0.18 22.58 1.05
N LYS A 83 0.55 23.66 0.82
CA LYS A 83 1.89 23.88 1.41
C LYS A 83 1.80 24.34 2.85
N ARG A 84 1.36 23.46 3.75
CA ARG A 84 1.34 23.74 5.20
C ARG A 84 2.71 23.53 5.78
N PRO A 85 3.34 24.57 6.37
CA PRO A 85 4.69 24.46 6.94
C PRO A 85 4.84 23.32 7.95
N GLU A 86 3.82 23.09 8.78
CA GLU A 86 3.83 22.03 9.78
C GLU A 86 3.93 20.63 9.16
N TRP A 87 3.37 20.37 8.00
CA TRP A 87 3.51 19.08 7.33
C TRP A 87 4.94 18.81 6.88
N LEU A 88 5.64 19.85 6.41
CA LEU A 88 7.05 19.77 6.06
C LEU A 88 7.93 19.54 7.30
N GLU A 89 7.71 20.31 8.37
CA GLU A 89 8.44 20.17 9.63
C GLU A 89 8.27 18.78 10.23
N TRP A 90 7.05 18.27 10.28
CA TRP A 90 6.76 16.94 10.81
C TRP A 90 7.43 15.85 9.97
N ALA A 91 7.38 15.95 8.65
CA ALA A 91 8.04 15.00 7.77
C ALA A 91 9.56 15.03 7.92
N GLN A 92 10.15 16.22 8.08
CA GLN A 92 11.58 16.39 8.34
C GLN A 92 12.00 15.77 9.69
N SER A 93 11.14 15.86 10.72
CA SER A 93 11.36 15.14 11.99
C SER A 93 11.44 13.64 11.78
N GLY A 94 10.53 13.07 10.97
CA GLY A 94 10.55 11.65 10.59
C GLY A 94 11.80 11.24 9.82
N LEU A 95 12.19 12.01 8.80
CA LEU A 95 13.41 11.78 8.03
C LEU A 95 14.68 11.90 8.91
N GLY A 96 14.72 12.89 9.79
CA GLY A 96 15.82 13.05 10.75
C GLY A 96 15.94 11.88 11.72
N PHE A 97 14.83 11.31 12.17
CA PHE A 97 14.83 10.10 13.00
C PHE A 97 15.33 8.89 12.22
N LEU A 98 14.88 8.69 10.98
CA LEU A 98 15.36 7.61 10.11
C LEU A 98 16.89 7.66 9.96
N GLU A 99 17.44 8.84 9.64
CA GLU A 99 18.86 8.99 9.37
C GLU A 99 19.72 8.73 10.62
N ARG A 100 19.29 9.18 11.79
CA ARG A 100 20.06 9.03 13.03
C ARG A 100 20.00 7.64 13.67
N HIS A 101 18.89 6.92 13.50
CA HIS A 101 18.58 5.78 14.36
C HIS A 101 18.22 4.49 13.64
N CYS A 102 17.92 4.55 12.33
CA CYS A 102 17.29 3.40 11.68
C CYS A 102 18.22 2.59 10.79
N PHE A 103 19.51 2.95 10.70
CA PHE A 103 20.50 2.23 9.91
C PHE A 103 21.41 1.38 10.80
N ASP A 104 21.68 0.15 10.35
CA ASP A 104 22.66 -0.76 10.95
C ASP A 104 24.04 -0.55 10.30
N THR A 105 25.06 -1.13 10.89
CA THR A 105 26.47 -1.03 10.45
C THR A 105 26.74 -1.58 9.05
N ASP A 106 25.87 -2.47 8.54
CA ASP A 106 25.92 -3.00 7.16
C ASP A 106 25.19 -2.10 6.14
N GLY A 107 24.68 -0.94 6.58
CA GLY A 107 23.92 0.00 5.78
C GLY A 107 22.44 -0.34 5.61
N ARG A 108 22.01 -1.53 6.03
CA ARG A 108 20.59 -1.92 6.00
C ARG A 108 19.82 -1.24 7.12
N MET A 109 18.53 -0.99 6.85
CA MET A 109 17.66 -0.42 7.86
C MET A 109 17.05 -1.49 8.78
N PHE A 110 16.85 -1.09 10.05
CA PHE A 110 16.02 -1.85 10.96
C PHE A 110 14.56 -1.83 10.51
N PHE A 111 13.75 -2.69 11.09
CA PHE A 111 12.31 -2.73 10.91
C PHE A 111 11.59 -2.11 12.11
N HIS A 112 12.14 -2.29 13.31
CA HIS A 112 11.54 -1.91 14.58
C HIS A 112 12.65 -1.44 15.53
N VAL A 113 12.43 -0.28 16.15
CA VAL A 113 13.34 0.35 17.12
C VAL A 113 12.54 0.83 18.32
N THR A 114 13.21 1.07 19.47
CA THR A 114 12.58 1.71 20.61
C THR A 114 12.21 3.17 20.31
N ARG A 115 11.52 3.84 21.22
CA ARG A 115 11.20 5.26 21.11
C ARG A 115 12.45 6.11 20.85
N GLU A 116 13.54 5.81 21.56
CA GLU A 116 14.83 6.53 21.50
C GLU A 116 15.62 6.18 20.23
N GLY A 117 15.28 5.09 19.54
CA GLY A 117 15.94 4.63 18.33
C GLY A 117 16.90 3.45 18.53
N LEU A 118 16.86 2.76 19.69
CA LEU A 118 17.66 1.55 19.89
C LEU A 118 17.08 0.38 19.06
N PRO A 119 17.92 -0.45 18.39
CA PRO A 119 17.46 -1.50 17.49
C PRO A 119 16.76 -2.64 18.23
N ILE A 120 15.58 -3.04 17.76
CA ILE A 120 14.83 -4.20 18.28
C ILE A 120 14.83 -5.33 17.26
N ARG A 121 14.52 -5.02 15.97
CA ARG A 121 14.33 -6.06 14.96
C ARG A 121 14.72 -5.60 13.57
N LYS A 122 15.38 -6.49 12.82
CA LYS A 122 15.69 -6.38 11.41
C LYS A 122 14.93 -7.46 10.63
N ARG A 123 14.50 -7.17 9.41
CA ARG A 123 13.81 -8.14 8.55
C ARG A 123 14.78 -8.75 7.55
N ARG A 124 14.39 -9.89 6.95
CA ARG A 124 15.13 -10.53 5.86
C ARG A 124 14.82 -9.96 4.46
N TYR A 125 14.19 -8.79 4.38
CA TYR A 125 13.94 -8.05 3.15
C TYR A 125 14.09 -6.55 3.43
N ALA A 126 14.52 -5.80 2.43
CA ALA A 126 14.93 -4.40 2.55
C ALA A 126 13.78 -3.43 2.21
N TYR A 127 12.59 -3.57 2.83
CA TYR A 127 11.46 -2.68 2.54
C TYR A 127 11.51 -1.36 3.31
N SER A 128 12.22 -1.30 4.43
CA SER A 128 12.43 -0.03 5.15
C SER A 128 13.12 0.99 4.26
N GLU A 129 14.09 0.54 3.49
CA GLU A 129 14.88 1.32 2.54
C GLU A 129 13.98 1.90 1.42
N SER A 130 13.01 1.14 0.91
CA SER A 130 12.09 1.64 -0.11
C SER A 130 11.17 2.74 0.41
N PHE A 131 10.67 2.60 1.64
CA PHE A 131 9.83 3.64 2.25
C PHE A 131 10.62 4.89 2.61
N ALA A 132 11.87 4.76 3.00
CA ALA A 132 12.77 5.90 3.16
C ALA A 132 13.06 6.56 1.81
N ALA A 133 13.32 5.77 0.74
CA ALA A 133 13.59 6.29 -0.60
C ALA A 133 12.46 7.18 -1.12
N ILE A 134 11.21 6.73 -1.04
CA ILE A 134 10.07 7.54 -1.50
C ILE A 134 9.87 8.81 -0.64
N ALA A 135 10.15 8.73 0.66
CA ALA A 135 10.07 9.90 1.53
C ALA A 135 11.13 10.94 1.19
N TYR A 136 12.38 10.52 0.95
CA TYR A 136 13.43 11.44 0.49
C TYR A 136 13.16 12.03 -0.90
N ALA A 137 12.60 11.23 -1.82
CA ALA A 137 12.18 11.74 -3.13
C ALA A 137 11.10 12.81 -3.01
N ALA A 138 10.08 12.59 -2.19
CA ALA A 138 9.03 13.58 -1.93
C ALA A 138 9.57 14.83 -1.20
N HIS A 139 10.60 14.68 -0.33
CA HIS A 139 11.28 15.80 0.32
C HIS A 139 12.05 16.65 -0.70
N PHE A 140 12.76 16.04 -1.64
CA PHE A 140 13.39 16.77 -2.74
C PHE A 140 12.37 17.63 -3.50
N LYS A 141 11.23 17.06 -3.87
CA LYS A 141 10.17 17.82 -4.55
C LYS A 141 9.62 18.98 -3.73
N ALA A 142 9.58 18.84 -2.39
CA ALA A 142 9.12 19.89 -1.49
C ALA A 142 10.12 21.04 -1.32
N THR A 143 11.42 20.74 -1.28
CA THR A 143 12.48 21.66 -0.84
C THR A 143 13.49 22.04 -1.92
N GLY A 144 13.68 21.18 -2.93
CA GLY A 144 14.77 21.30 -3.91
C GLY A 144 16.15 20.87 -3.39
N GLU A 145 16.21 20.23 -2.21
CA GLU A 145 17.48 19.77 -1.64
C GLU A 145 18.07 18.58 -2.40
N GLU A 146 19.10 18.79 -3.21
CA GLU A 146 19.78 17.76 -4.01
C GLU A 146 20.25 16.55 -3.19
N ARG A 147 20.66 16.76 -1.93
CA ARG A 147 21.02 15.68 -1.02
C ARG A 147 19.89 14.67 -0.85
N SER A 148 18.64 15.13 -0.81
CA SER A 148 17.48 14.24 -0.67
C SER A 148 17.22 13.44 -1.94
N ALA A 149 17.41 14.02 -3.13
CA ALA A 149 17.33 13.28 -4.39
C ALA A 149 18.42 12.19 -4.48
N HIS A 150 19.65 12.54 -4.08
CA HIS A 150 20.75 11.58 -4.04
C HIS A 150 20.47 10.43 -3.08
N ARG A 151 20.03 10.75 -1.85
CA ARG A 151 19.71 9.74 -0.83
C ARG A 151 18.57 8.81 -1.25
N ALA A 152 17.55 9.34 -1.93
CA ALA A 152 16.46 8.53 -2.46
C ALA A 152 16.96 7.50 -3.48
N LYS A 153 17.86 7.88 -4.38
CA LYS A 153 18.47 6.99 -5.38
C LYS A 153 19.34 5.93 -4.72
N GLU A 154 20.22 6.32 -3.81
CA GLU A 154 21.07 5.38 -3.04
C GLU A 154 20.22 4.33 -2.33
N LEU A 155 19.15 4.73 -1.66
CA LEU A 155 18.26 3.81 -0.94
C LEU A 155 17.50 2.88 -1.89
N PHE A 156 17.11 3.35 -3.07
CA PHE A 156 16.49 2.50 -4.09
C PHE A 156 17.49 1.48 -4.64
N ASP A 157 18.71 1.89 -4.96
CA ASP A 157 19.77 1.00 -5.42
C ASP A 157 20.12 -0.03 -4.35
N PHE A 158 20.16 0.39 -3.10
CA PHE A 158 20.38 -0.49 -1.95
C PHE A 158 19.22 -1.49 -1.78
N PHE A 159 17.98 -1.03 -1.87
CA PHE A 159 16.79 -1.88 -1.83
C PHE A 159 16.82 -2.94 -2.95
N THR A 160 17.13 -2.54 -4.18
CA THR A 160 17.17 -3.46 -5.32
C THR A 160 18.33 -4.44 -5.21
N HIS A 161 19.50 -3.96 -4.79
CA HIS A 161 20.66 -4.82 -4.55
C HIS A 161 20.34 -5.93 -3.54
N TRP A 162 19.82 -5.59 -2.38
CA TRP A 162 19.55 -6.57 -1.33
C TRP A 162 18.41 -7.54 -1.64
N ASN A 163 17.37 -7.11 -2.32
CA ASN A 163 16.22 -7.98 -2.59
C ASN A 163 16.37 -8.83 -3.86
N PHE A 164 17.23 -8.44 -4.82
CA PHE A 164 17.31 -9.10 -6.13
C PHE A 164 18.67 -9.75 -6.41
N THR A 165 19.66 -9.60 -5.54
CA THR A 165 20.92 -10.35 -5.64
C THR A 165 20.74 -11.71 -4.98
N PRO A 166 20.95 -12.83 -5.72
CA PRO A 166 20.84 -14.16 -5.14
C PRO A 166 21.76 -14.32 -3.92
N ASP A 167 21.29 -15.06 -2.93
CA ASP A 167 22.01 -15.47 -1.71
C ASP A 167 22.47 -14.33 -0.79
N LEU A 168 22.21 -13.08 -1.13
CA LEU A 168 22.59 -11.95 -0.29
C LEU A 168 21.70 -11.84 0.98
N MET A 169 20.42 -12.15 0.84
CA MET A 169 19.48 -12.22 1.96
C MET A 169 19.17 -13.65 2.34
N PRO A 170 19.02 -13.96 3.64
CA PRO A 170 18.55 -15.28 4.06
C PRO A 170 17.19 -15.60 3.41
N PRO A 171 17.04 -16.71 2.67
CA PRO A 171 15.81 -17.04 1.99
C PRO A 171 14.69 -17.34 2.99
N LYS A 172 13.45 -16.96 2.64
CA LYS A 172 12.26 -17.33 3.41
C LYS A 172 12.01 -18.84 3.35
N TYR A 173 12.21 -19.42 2.17
CA TYR A 173 12.02 -20.82 1.90
C TYR A 173 13.36 -21.46 1.54
N ARG A 174 13.71 -22.57 2.20
CA ARG A 174 14.97 -23.30 2.03
C ARG A 174 14.88 -24.32 0.89
N ASP A 175 15.98 -24.99 0.64
CA ASP A 175 16.25 -25.89 -0.50
C ASP A 175 15.21 -27.00 -0.69
N ALA A 176 14.50 -27.42 0.36
CA ALA A 176 13.46 -28.43 0.25
C ALA A 176 12.23 -27.93 -0.55
N ARG A 177 11.96 -26.62 -0.55
CA ARG A 177 10.87 -25.96 -1.30
C ARG A 177 11.25 -24.52 -1.62
N PRO A 178 12.18 -24.30 -2.53
CA PRO A 178 12.62 -22.94 -2.86
C PRO A 178 11.51 -22.20 -3.60
N MET A 179 11.18 -21.02 -3.09
CA MET A 179 10.16 -20.15 -3.68
C MET A 179 10.59 -18.68 -3.64
N ILE A 180 10.09 -17.92 -4.59
CA ILE A 180 10.19 -16.47 -4.65
C ILE A 180 8.83 -15.83 -4.43
N ALA A 181 8.82 -14.59 -3.89
CA ALA A 181 7.60 -13.84 -3.59
C ALA A 181 7.39 -12.69 -4.58
N MET A 182 6.13 -12.34 -4.84
CA MET A 182 5.74 -11.20 -5.68
C MET A 182 6.10 -9.85 -5.03
N GLY A 183 6.02 -9.76 -3.71
CA GLY A 183 6.15 -8.51 -2.96
C GLY A 183 7.35 -7.63 -3.33
N PRO A 184 8.62 -8.14 -3.43
CA PRO A 184 9.76 -7.31 -3.84
C PRO A 184 9.58 -6.64 -5.21
N ARG A 185 8.91 -7.32 -6.18
CA ARG A 185 8.61 -6.78 -7.52
C ARG A 185 7.64 -5.62 -7.44
N MET A 186 6.56 -5.78 -6.68
CA MET A 186 5.58 -4.72 -6.45
C MET A 186 6.23 -3.48 -5.82
N ILE A 187 7.01 -3.68 -4.77
CA ILE A 187 7.69 -2.58 -4.07
C ILE A 187 8.70 -1.89 -4.98
N ALA A 188 9.45 -2.63 -5.82
CA ALA A 188 10.36 -2.03 -6.80
C ALA A 188 9.62 -1.14 -7.80
N ILE A 189 8.49 -1.62 -8.35
CA ILE A 189 7.68 -0.84 -9.31
C ILE A 189 7.21 0.46 -8.67
N VAL A 190 6.51 0.41 -7.53
CA VAL A 190 5.93 1.62 -6.94
C VAL A 190 7.01 2.58 -6.44
N THR A 191 8.13 2.06 -5.91
CA THR A 191 9.24 2.92 -5.48
C THR A 191 9.86 3.65 -6.66
N ALA A 192 10.12 2.96 -7.78
CA ALA A 192 10.64 3.59 -8.99
C ALA A 192 9.66 4.62 -9.58
N GLN A 193 8.35 4.35 -9.57
CA GLN A 193 7.30 5.29 -9.98
C GLN A 193 7.30 6.56 -9.12
N GLU A 194 7.44 6.41 -7.81
CA GLU A 194 7.52 7.53 -6.87
C GLU A 194 8.79 8.36 -7.06
N LEU A 195 9.94 7.71 -7.26
CA LEU A 195 11.19 8.42 -7.56
C LEU A 195 11.05 9.23 -8.87
N ARG A 196 10.55 8.60 -9.93
CA ARG A 196 10.31 9.25 -11.22
C ARG A 196 9.38 10.48 -11.09
N THR A 197 8.31 10.34 -10.31
CA THR A 197 7.33 11.42 -10.10
C THR A 197 7.90 12.60 -9.32
N ASN A 198 8.82 12.35 -8.39
CA ASN A 198 9.30 13.36 -7.45
C ASN A 198 10.68 13.93 -7.80
N ILE A 199 11.55 13.14 -8.45
CA ILE A 199 12.94 13.56 -8.78
C ILE A 199 13.08 13.80 -10.29
N GLY A 200 12.29 13.10 -11.10
CA GLY A 200 12.37 13.12 -12.55
C GLY A 200 12.67 11.75 -13.15
N ASP A 201 12.41 11.63 -14.45
CA ASP A 201 12.59 10.39 -15.17
C ASP A 201 14.07 10.05 -15.34
N ALA A 202 14.39 8.76 -15.21
CA ALA A 202 15.72 8.23 -15.43
C ALA A 202 15.62 6.81 -16.03
N PRO A 203 16.42 6.47 -17.06
CA PRO A 203 16.32 5.19 -17.77
C PRO A 203 16.41 3.96 -16.84
N TYR A 204 17.22 4.02 -15.79
CA TYR A 204 17.40 2.90 -14.87
C TYR A 204 16.12 2.61 -14.06
N LEU A 205 15.30 3.62 -13.75
CA LEU A 205 14.00 3.43 -13.08
C LEU A 205 13.04 2.67 -13.99
N THR A 206 12.97 3.06 -15.26
CA THR A 206 12.17 2.36 -16.26
C THR A 206 12.65 0.92 -16.45
N THR A 207 13.96 0.67 -16.49
CA THR A 207 14.53 -0.68 -16.57
C THR A 207 14.10 -1.56 -15.39
N TRP A 208 14.08 -1.04 -14.17
CA TRP A 208 13.60 -1.79 -13.00
C TRP A 208 12.10 -2.06 -13.06
N ILE A 209 11.31 -1.08 -13.50
CA ILE A 209 9.85 -1.26 -13.67
C ILE A 209 9.59 -2.36 -14.70
N ASP A 210 10.23 -2.31 -15.87
CA ASP A 210 10.08 -3.30 -16.94
C ASP A 210 10.42 -4.71 -16.47
N ARG A 211 11.59 -4.87 -15.87
CA ARG A 211 12.02 -6.14 -15.29
C ARG A 211 10.97 -6.70 -14.33
N CYS A 212 10.51 -5.90 -13.38
CA CYS A 212 9.57 -6.36 -12.36
C CYS A 212 8.18 -6.66 -12.93
N ILE A 213 7.71 -5.89 -13.92
CA ILE A 213 6.46 -6.19 -14.64
C ILE A 213 6.58 -7.50 -15.40
N ASP A 214 7.69 -7.73 -16.10
CA ASP A 214 7.90 -8.97 -16.84
C ASP A 214 8.00 -10.19 -15.92
N GLU A 215 8.70 -10.07 -14.78
CA GLU A 215 8.75 -11.12 -13.78
C GLU A 215 7.35 -11.40 -13.18
N ILE A 216 6.54 -10.38 -12.90
CA ILE A 216 5.15 -10.55 -12.41
C ILE A 216 4.32 -11.28 -13.47
N ARG A 217 4.36 -10.81 -14.71
CA ARG A 217 3.59 -11.38 -15.82
C ARG A 217 3.95 -12.84 -16.08
N GLN A 218 5.24 -13.18 -16.12
CA GLN A 218 5.72 -14.50 -16.50
C GLN A 218 5.64 -15.51 -15.36
N LEU A 219 5.91 -15.09 -14.12
CA LEU A 219 6.07 -16.00 -13.00
C LEU A 219 4.84 -16.09 -12.09
N PHE A 220 4.17 -14.97 -11.81
CA PHE A 220 3.11 -14.92 -10.79
C PHE A 220 1.69 -14.89 -11.34
N VAL A 221 1.48 -14.34 -12.53
CA VAL A 221 0.17 -14.31 -13.20
C VAL A 221 -0.13 -15.68 -13.81
N LYS A 222 -1.29 -16.26 -13.43
CA LYS A 222 -1.73 -17.59 -13.84
C LYS A 222 -3.11 -17.52 -14.51
N PRO A 223 -3.17 -17.21 -15.83
CA PRO A 223 -4.43 -17.04 -16.55
C PRO A 223 -5.31 -18.29 -16.52
N GLU A 224 -4.70 -19.47 -16.61
CA GLU A 224 -5.35 -20.78 -16.58
C GLU A 224 -6.07 -21.05 -15.25
N HIS A 225 -5.62 -20.42 -14.17
CA HIS A 225 -6.23 -20.49 -12.84
C HIS A 225 -7.00 -19.22 -12.47
N ARG A 226 -7.03 -18.20 -13.34
CA ARG A 226 -7.60 -16.88 -13.04
C ARG A 226 -7.13 -16.38 -11.66
N SER A 227 -5.81 -16.28 -11.52
CA SER A 227 -5.18 -15.90 -10.23
C SER A 227 -3.82 -15.26 -10.39
N VAL A 228 -3.41 -14.55 -9.32
CA VAL A 228 -2.08 -14.01 -9.15
C VAL A 228 -1.49 -14.62 -7.88
N MET A 229 -0.34 -15.28 -8.01
CA MET A 229 0.30 -16.01 -6.92
C MET A 229 1.06 -15.07 -5.99
N GLU A 230 0.99 -15.31 -4.67
CA GLU A 230 1.82 -14.61 -3.68
C GLU A 230 3.27 -15.10 -3.73
N SER A 231 3.46 -16.40 -3.98
CA SER A 231 4.79 -17.05 -4.10
C SER A 231 4.74 -18.17 -5.14
N VAL A 232 5.86 -18.39 -5.83
CA VAL A 232 6.02 -19.44 -6.85
C VAL A 232 7.42 -20.05 -6.76
N ALA A 233 7.66 -21.21 -7.38
CA ALA A 233 9.01 -21.72 -7.62
C ALA A 233 9.84 -20.74 -8.49
N PHE A 234 11.16 -20.88 -8.52
CA PHE A 234 12.04 -19.97 -9.30
C PHE A 234 11.72 -19.92 -10.80
N ASN A 235 11.19 -21.00 -11.36
CA ASN A 235 10.76 -21.07 -12.76
C ASN A 235 9.28 -20.62 -12.97
N GLY A 236 8.60 -20.18 -11.90
CA GLY A 236 7.21 -19.77 -11.94
C GLY A 236 6.20 -20.89 -11.68
N ASP A 237 6.61 -22.13 -11.51
CA ASP A 237 5.66 -23.24 -11.25
C ASP A 237 4.93 -23.05 -9.91
N ILE A 238 3.68 -23.51 -9.89
CA ILE A 238 2.87 -23.56 -8.68
C ILE A 238 3.42 -24.65 -7.76
N VAL A 239 3.77 -24.30 -6.55
CA VAL A 239 4.17 -25.29 -5.53
C VAL A 239 2.92 -25.76 -4.80
N ASP A 240 2.50 -27.02 -5.02
CA ASP A 240 1.30 -27.60 -4.37
C ASP A 240 1.55 -27.89 -2.88
N HIS A 241 1.64 -26.81 -2.11
CA HIS A 241 1.77 -26.79 -0.66
C HIS A 241 1.01 -25.60 -0.09
N CYS A 242 0.68 -25.58 1.19
CA CYS A 242 -0.10 -24.51 1.83
C CYS A 242 0.48 -23.12 1.53
N ASP A 243 1.80 -22.93 1.68
CA ASP A 243 2.45 -21.64 1.37
C ASP A 243 2.47 -21.30 -0.12
N GLY A 244 2.66 -22.33 -0.98
CA GLY A 244 2.77 -22.14 -2.44
C GLY A 244 1.42 -21.94 -3.14
N ARG A 245 0.31 -22.36 -2.51
CA ARG A 245 -1.05 -22.13 -2.99
C ARG A 245 -1.69 -20.88 -2.41
N LEU A 246 -1.00 -20.22 -1.46
CA LEU A 246 -1.53 -19.05 -0.79
C LEU A 246 -1.71 -17.90 -1.78
N LEU A 247 -2.90 -17.31 -1.78
CA LEU A 247 -3.24 -16.10 -2.51
C LEU A 247 -3.48 -14.97 -1.51
N SER A 248 -2.92 -13.81 -1.80
CA SER A 248 -3.22 -12.55 -1.08
C SER A 248 -3.99 -11.62 -2.03
N PRO A 249 -5.34 -11.60 -1.98
CA PRO A 249 -6.13 -10.72 -2.82
C PRO A 249 -5.68 -9.25 -2.70
N GLY A 250 -5.37 -8.81 -1.49
CA GLY A 250 -4.91 -7.44 -1.24
C GLY A 250 -3.62 -7.09 -1.99
N HIS A 251 -2.57 -7.90 -1.89
CA HIS A 251 -1.31 -7.65 -2.60
C HIS A 251 -1.48 -7.70 -4.12
N ALA A 252 -2.22 -8.69 -4.62
CA ALA A 252 -2.43 -8.81 -6.06
C ALA A 252 -3.22 -7.62 -6.63
N ILE A 253 -4.24 -7.13 -5.91
CA ILE A 253 -5.02 -5.95 -6.29
C ILE A 253 -4.16 -4.67 -6.17
N GLU A 254 -3.31 -4.56 -5.15
CA GLU A 254 -2.35 -3.46 -5.04
C GLU A 254 -1.36 -3.47 -6.23
N GLY A 255 -0.79 -4.63 -6.57
CA GLY A 255 0.04 -4.79 -7.76
C GLY A 255 -0.71 -4.46 -9.06
N ALA A 256 -1.97 -4.81 -9.15
CA ALA A 256 -2.79 -4.51 -10.32
C ALA A 256 -2.89 -3.01 -10.61
N TRP A 257 -3.15 -2.18 -9.60
CA TRP A 257 -3.21 -0.74 -9.85
C TRP A 257 -1.82 -0.10 -10.06
N PHE A 258 -0.73 -0.68 -9.56
CA PHE A 258 0.62 -0.24 -9.94
C PHE A 258 0.87 -0.43 -11.43
N LEU A 259 0.43 -1.55 -12.00
CA LEU A 259 0.51 -1.82 -13.44
C LEU A 259 -0.41 -0.90 -14.25
N MET A 260 -1.64 -0.69 -13.80
CA MET A 260 -2.58 0.24 -14.45
C MET A 260 -2.03 1.68 -14.45
N GLN A 261 -1.42 2.13 -13.36
CA GLN A 261 -0.77 3.44 -13.26
C GLN A 261 0.39 3.56 -14.24
N GLU A 262 1.21 2.52 -14.37
CA GLU A 262 2.29 2.49 -15.36
C GLU A 262 1.76 2.50 -16.79
N GLY A 263 0.73 1.70 -17.07
CA GLY A 263 0.06 1.69 -18.35
C GLY A 263 -0.53 3.05 -18.73
N HIS A 264 -1.11 3.76 -17.77
CA HIS A 264 -1.59 5.13 -17.96
C HIS A 264 -0.45 6.10 -18.27
N TYR A 265 0.64 6.04 -17.49
CA TYR A 265 1.81 6.90 -17.71
C TYR A 265 2.43 6.72 -19.11
N ARG A 266 2.52 5.47 -19.57
CA ARG A 266 3.11 5.12 -20.88
C ARG A 266 2.11 5.15 -22.05
N SER A 267 0.82 5.33 -21.78
CA SER A 267 -0.26 5.10 -22.76
C SER A 267 -0.25 3.66 -23.31
N ASP A 268 0.11 2.68 -22.47
CA ASP A 268 0.20 1.26 -22.81
C ASP A 268 -1.07 0.52 -22.38
N LEU A 269 -1.96 0.26 -23.35
CA LEU A 269 -3.20 -0.46 -23.12
C LEU A 269 -2.99 -1.93 -22.72
N SER A 270 -1.85 -2.53 -23.03
CA SER A 270 -1.55 -3.92 -22.64
C SER A 270 -1.29 -4.03 -21.14
N LEU A 271 -0.61 -3.06 -20.55
CA LEU A 271 -0.41 -2.98 -19.10
C LEU A 271 -1.71 -2.66 -18.36
N ILE A 272 -2.51 -1.75 -18.89
CA ILE A 272 -3.84 -1.46 -18.32
C ILE A 272 -4.69 -2.74 -18.30
N ARG A 273 -4.72 -3.49 -19.42
CA ARG A 273 -5.47 -4.75 -19.50
C ARG A 273 -4.97 -5.78 -18.51
N LEU A 274 -3.64 -5.98 -18.41
CA LEU A 274 -3.05 -6.90 -17.44
C LEU A 274 -3.45 -6.54 -15.99
N GLY A 275 -3.37 -5.26 -15.62
CA GLY A 275 -3.82 -4.79 -14.31
C GLY A 275 -5.32 -5.05 -14.07
N CYS A 276 -6.16 -4.82 -15.09
CA CYS A 276 -7.59 -5.13 -15.02
C CYS A 276 -7.84 -6.63 -14.85
N ASP A 277 -7.15 -7.49 -15.58
CA ASP A 277 -7.28 -8.96 -15.45
C ASP A 277 -6.89 -9.43 -14.04
N MET A 278 -5.77 -8.94 -13.50
CA MET A 278 -5.34 -9.22 -12.12
C MET A 278 -6.41 -8.78 -11.10
N LEU A 279 -6.95 -7.57 -11.25
CA LEU A 279 -8.02 -7.06 -10.39
C LEU A 279 -9.26 -7.95 -10.47
N GLU A 280 -9.70 -8.32 -11.67
CA GLU A 280 -10.90 -9.15 -11.87
C GLU A 280 -10.78 -10.51 -11.20
N TRP A 281 -9.68 -11.21 -11.46
CA TRP A 281 -9.46 -12.54 -10.91
C TRP A 281 -9.36 -12.50 -9.38
N MET A 282 -8.72 -11.49 -8.85
CA MET A 282 -8.53 -11.42 -7.40
C MET A 282 -9.73 -10.80 -6.68
N TRP A 283 -10.59 -10.05 -7.37
CA TRP A 283 -11.94 -9.73 -6.90
C TRP A 283 -12.81 -10.99 -6.81
N GLU A 284 -12.88 -11.80 -7.87
CA GLU A 284 -13.69 -13.03 -7.91
C GLU A 284 -13.30 -14.01 -6.78
N ARG A 285 -12.01 -14.10 -6.46
CA ARG A 285 -11.49 -14.96 -5.40
C ARG A 285 -11.56 -14.34 -4.00
N GLY A 286 -11.44 -13.05 -3.93
CA GLY A 286 -11.28 -12.30 -2.68
C GLY A 286 -12.58 -11.74 -2.10
N TRP A 287 -13.59 -11.47 -2.92
CA TRP A 287 -14.85 -10.92 -2.42
C TRP A 287 -15.66 -11.97 -1.64
N ASP A 288 -16.06 -11.63 -0.42
CA ASP A 288 -16.92 -12.49 0.40
C ASP A 288 -18.39 -12.28 0.01
N ASN A 289 -18.99 -13.27 -0.68
CA ASN A 289 -20.38 -13.18 -1.12
C ASN A 289 -21.42 -13.30 0.01
N GLU A 290 -21.00 -13.73 1.20
CA GLU A 290 -21.88 -13.87 2.36
C GLU A 290 -21.91 -12.58 3.21
N TRP A 291 -20.73 -12.05 3.53
CA TRP A 291 -20.58 -10.91 4.44
C TRP A 291 -20.05 -9.63 3.78
N GLY A 292 -19.68 -9.72 2.51
CA GLY A 292 -19.01 -8.63 1.81
C GLY A 292 -17.54 -8.44 2.25
N GLY A 293 -16.87 -7.48 1.62
CA GLY A 293 -15.47 -7.18 1.87
C GLY A 293 -14.49 -8.22 1.29
N ILE A 294 -13.21 -7.92 1.39
CA ILE A 294 -12.13 -8.73 0.81
C ILE A 294 -11.53 -9.65 1.88
N PHE A 295 -11.48 -10.95 1.60
CA PHE A 295 -10.73 -11.92 2.42
C PHE A 295 -9.25 -11.59 2.45
N TYR A 296 -8.59 -11.84 3.59
CA TYR A 296 -7.17 -11.58 3.70
C TYR A 296 -6.32 -12.58 2.91
N PHE A 297 -6.63 -13.88 3.05
CA PHE A 297 -5.98 -14.94 2.29
C PHE A 297 -6.99 -15.93 1.69
N ARG A 298 -6.61 -16.56 0.57
CA ARG A 298 -7.33 -17.63 -0.08
C ARG A 298 -6.35 -18.73 -0.50
N ASP A 299 -6.82 -19.93 -0.74
CA ASP A 299 -6.06 -21.01 -1.36
C ASP A 299 -6.42 -21.13 -2.83
N LEU A 300 -5.45 -21.34 -3.70
CA LEU A 300 -5.63 -21.44 -5.16
C LEU A 300 -6.66 -22.50 -5.56
N PHE A 301 -6.68 -23.63 -4.85
CA PHE A 301 -7.58 -24.75 -5.11
C PHE A 301 -8.74 -24.85 -4.11
N ASN A 302 -9.02 -23.78 -3.38
CA ASN A 302 -10.05 -23.68 -2.33
C ASN A 302 -9.87 -24.71 -1.20
N LYS A 303 -8.65 -25.16 -0.95
CA LYS A 303 -8.31 -25.95 0.24
C LYS A 303 -8.29 -25.05 1.48
N PRO A 304 -8.40 -25.61 2.69
CA PRO A 304 -8.24 -24.84 3.92
C PRO A 304 -6.88 -24.12 3.97
N VAL A 305 -6.92 -22.84 4.35
CA VAL A 305 -5.71 -22.03 4.59
C VAL A 305 -5.26 -22.24 6.03
N GLN A 306 -3.95 -22.34 6.26
CA GLN A 306 -3.39 -22.60 7.59
C GLN A 306 -3.41 -21.37 8.52
N GLU A 307 -3.41 -20.16 7.97
CA GLU A 307 -3.48 -18.91 8.73
C GLU A 307 -4.89 -18.71 9.29
N TYR A 308 -5.04 -18.71 10.61
CA TYR A 308 -6.35 -18.60 11.28
C TYR A 308 -7.04 -17.23 11.07
N TRP A 309 -6.31 -16.19 10.64
CA TRP A 309 -6.86 -14.89 10.26
C TRP A 309 -7.20 -14.76 8.77
N GLN A 310 -7.20 -15.86 8.02
CA GLN A 310 -7.34 -15.88 6.56
C GLN A 310 -8.65 -15.25 6.05
N ASP A 311 -9.73 -15.33 6.81
CA ASP A 311 -11.05 -14.80 6.46
C ASP A 311 -11.36 -13.44 7.07
N MET A 312 -10.48 -12.91 7.91
CA MET A 312 -10.64 -11.58 8.49
C MET A 312 -10.60 -10.49 7.40
N LYS A 313 -11.17 -9.34 7.73
CA LYS A 313 -11.19 -8.16 6.88
C LYS A 313 -10.18 -7.14 7.40
N PHE A 314 -9.08 -6.98 6.67
CA PHE A 314 -8.06 -5.99 6.99
C PHE A 314 -8.32 -4.72 6.19
N ARG A 315 -8.16 -3.56 6.81
CA ARG A 315 -8.41 -2.27 6.18
C ARG A 315 -7.61 -2.05 4.89
N TRP A 316 -6.31 -2.39 4.89
CA TRP A 316 -5.44 -2.07 3.78
C TRP A 316 -5.84 -2.75 2.45
N PRO A 317 -6.24 -4.04 2.38
CA PRO A 317 -6.72 -4.62 1.13
C PRO A 317 -7.95 -3.92 0.57
N HIS A 318 -8.83 -3.43 1.46
CA HIS A 318 -10.01 -2.68 1.05
C HIS A 318 -9.63 -1.31 0.49
N ASN A 319 -8.68 -0.59 1.12
CA ASN A 319 -8.18 0.67 0.58
C ASN A 319 -7.57 0.49 -0.81
N GLU A 320 -6.75 -0.55 -1.01
CA GLU A 320 -6.13 -0.84 -2.31
C GLU A 320 -7.19 -1.22 -3.37
N THR A 321 -8.23 -1.93 -2.96
CA THR A 321 -9.34 -2.29 -3.85
C THR A 321 -10.18 -1.07 -4.25
N VAL A 322 -10.39 -0.11 -3.36
CA VAL A 322 -11.04 1.17 -3.70
C VAL A 322 -10.23 1.92 -4.76
N ILE A 323 -8.90 2.00 -4.61
CA ILE A 323 -8.02 2.62 -5.61
C ILE A 323 -8.12 1.89 -6.95
N ALA A 324 -7.95 0.56 -6.93
CA ALA A 324 -7.88 -0.25 -8.15
C ALA A 324 -9.18 -0.19 -8.96
N THR A 325 -10.33 -0.28 -8.30
CA THR A 325 -11.64 -0.24 -8.97
C THR A 325 -11.96 1.12 -9.55
N LEU A 326 -11.60 2.21 -8.86
CA LEU A 326 -11.73 3.57 -9.41
C LEU A 326 -10.83 3.74 -10.62
N MET A 327 -9.56 3.40 -10.50
CA MET A 327 -8.58 3.54 -11.59
C MET A 327 -8.97 2.70 -12.81
N ALA A 328 -9.43 1.46 -12.63
CA ALA A 328 -9.92 0.61 -13.71
C ALA A 328 -11.11 1.23 -14.43
N TYR A 329 -12.06 1.84 -13.69
CA TYR A 329 -13.18 2.57 -14.29
C TYR A 329 -12.71 3.78 -15.11
N GLU A 330 -11.84 4.63 -14.53
CA GLU A 330 -11.34 5.83 -15.19
C GLU A 330 -10.57 5.51 -16.48
N LEU A 331 -9.84 4.40 -16.51
CA LEU A 331 -9.03 4.01 -17.67
C LEU A 331 -9.79 3.25 -18.75
N THR A 332 -10.94 2.63 -18.42
CA THR A 332 -11.65 1.74 -19.35
C THR A 332 -13.08 2.17 -19.66
N GLY A 333 -13.70 2.99 -18.81
CA GLY A 333 -15.12 3.31 -18.89
C GLY A 333 -16.05 2.12 -18.61
N ASN A 334 -15.55 0.98 -18.14
CA ASN A 334 -16.35 -0.22 -17.94
C ASN A 334 -17.16 -0.14 -16.63
N GLU A 335 -18.47 -0.09 -16.77
CA GLU A 335 -19.46 0.01 -15.68
C GLU A 335 -19.35 -1.11 -14.62
N LYS A 336 -18.71 -2.22 -14.93
CA LYS A 336 -18.43 -3.27 -13.96
C LYS A 336 -17.58 -2.73 -12.81
N TYR A 337 -16.55 -1.96 -13.13
CA TYR A 337 -15.66 -1.40 -12.12
C TYR A 337 -16.32 -0.29 -11.31
N ALA A 338 -17.23 0.48 -11.90
CA ALA A 338 -18.04 1.45 -11.15
C ALA A 338 -18.93 0.76 -10.11
N ARG A 339 -19.56 -0.39 -10.47
CA ARG A 339 -20.33 -1.19 -9.51
C ARG A 339 -19.45 -1.79 -8.41
N TRP A 340 -18.28 -2.32 -8.75
CA TRP A 340 -17.35 -2.87 -7.76
C TRP A 340 -16.79 -1.78 -6.84
N HIS A 341 -16.49 -0.62 -7.40
CA HIS A 341 -16.10 0.53 -6.60
C HIS A 341 -17.18 0.91 -5.59
N GLN A 342 -18.45 0.99 -6.02
CA GLN A 342 -19.56 1.25 -5.12
C GLN A 342 -19.65 0.19 -4.01
N GLN A 343 -19.55 -1.09 -4.35
CA GLN A 343 -19.60 -2.16 -3.37
C GLN A 343 -18.49 -2.07 -2.32
N ILE A 344 -17.24 -1.92 -2.75
CA ILE A 344 -16.11 -1.84 -1.81
C ILE A 344 -16.10 -0.52 -1.02
N HIS A 345 -16.51 0.59 -1.65
CA HIS A 345 -16.63 1.88 -0.99
C HIS A 345 -17.67 1.83 0.14
N ASP A 346 -18.88 1.39 -0.18
CA ASP A 346 -19.99 1.35 0.80
C ASP A 346 -19.66 0.38 1.94
N TRP A 347 -19.15 -0.79 1.61
CA TRP A 347 -18.79 -1.78 2.62
C TRP A 347 -17.68 -1.25 3.54
N SER A 348 -16.64 -0.66 2.98
CA SER A 348 -15.49 -0.18 3.76
C SER A 348 -15.85 0.97 4.68
N HIS A 349 -16.61 1.97 4.18
CA HIS A 349 -17.05 3.10 4.99
C HIS A 349 -18.06 2.67 6.06
N GLY A 350 -18.91 1.68 5.77
CA GLY A 350 -19.89 1.17 6.73
C GLY A 350 -19.32 0.34 7.87
N HIS A 351 -18.12 -0.24 7.70
CA HIS A 351 -17.57 -1.20 8.67
C HIS A 351 -16.27 -0.74 9.35
N PHE A 352 -15.38 -0.06 8.62
CA PHE A 352 -14.10 0.37 9.19
C PHE A 352 -14.13 1.75 9.83
N ALA A 353 -14.97 2.67 9.33
CA ALA A 353 -14.99 4.03 9.83
C ALA A 353 -15.44 4.09 11.31
N ASP A 354 -14.79 4.98 12.06
CA ASP A 354 -15.18 5.28 13.44
C ASP A 354 -15.76 6.71 13.50
N PRO A 355 -17.08 6.85 13.60
CA PRO A 355 -17.71 8.17 13.61
C PRO A 355 -17.45 8.96 14.89
N ASP A 356 -17.04 8.29 15.98
CA ASP A 356 -16.88 8.93 17.28
C ASP A 356 -15.50 9.54 17.46
N HIS A 357 -14.43 8.86 16.96
CA HIS A 357 -13.05 9.27 17.20
C HIS A 357 -12.26 9.54 15.91
N GLY A 358 -12.86 9.28 14.74
CA GLY A 358 -12.18 9.42 13.45
C GLY A 358 -11.20 8.29 13.14
N GLU A 359 -10.60 8.33 11.94
CA GLU A 359 -9.78 7.25 11.39
C GLU A 359 -10.57 5.92 11.27
N TRP A 360 -10.04 4.97 10.54
CA TRP A 360 -10.63 3.65 10.35
C TRP A 360 -9.98 2.62 11.26
N TYR A 361 -10.76 1.66 11.77
CA TYR A 361 -10.23 0.47 12.44
C TYR A 361 -9.33 -0.33 11.51
N GLY A 362 -8.36 -1.06 12.06
CA GLY A 362 -7.38 -1.81 11.26
C GLY A 362 -7.89 -3.17 10.81
N TYR A 363 -8.68 -3.83 11.66
CA TYR A 363 -8.96 -5.26 11.59
C TYR A 363 -10.37 -5.57 12.04
N LEU A 364 -11.10 -6.32 11.22
CA LEU A 364 -12.44 -6.81 11.52
C LEU A 364 -12.46 -8.34 11.41
N HIS A 365 -13.36 -8.97 12.14
CA HIS A 365 -13.75 -10.36 11.89
C HIS A 365 -14.45 -10.47 10.52
N ARG A 366 -14.64 -11.70 10.04
CA ARG A 366 -15.27 -11.96 8.75
C ARG A 366 -16.63 -11.28 8.60
N ASP A 367 -17.43 -11.26 9.65
CA ASP A 367 -18.78 -10.67 9.72
C ASP A 367 -18.81 -9.14 9.85
N GLY A 368 -17.66 -8.47 9.80
CA GLY A 368 -17.53 -7.03 9.92
C GLY A 368 -17.46 -6.48 11.35
N ARG A 369 -17.58 -7.32 12.39
CA ARG A 369 -17.36 -6.87 13.78
C ARG A 369 -15.90 -6.53 14.03
N ARG A 370 -15.64 -5.52 14.85
CA ARG A 370 -14.29 -5.12 15.25
C ARG A 370 -13.54 -6.26 15.95
N ALA A 371 -12.33 -6.54 15.46
CA ALA A 371 -11.43 -7.53 16.08
C ALA A 371 -10.56 -6.91 17.18
N THR A 372 -10.25 -5.62 17.08
CA THR A 372 -9.47 -4.84 18.04
C THR A 372 -9.86 -3.36 17.96
N SER A 373 -9.67 -2.64 19.06
CA SER A 373 -9.89 -1.19 19.11
C SER A 373 -8.77 -0.38 18.48
N THR A 374 -7.59 -0.97 18.27
CA THR A 374 -6.38 -0.24 17.86
C THR A 374 -6.54 0.47 16.51
N LYS A 375 -6.14 1.74 16.49
CA LYS A 375 -6.06 2.58 15.28
C LYS A 375 -4.67 2.60 14.66
N GLY A 376 -3.64 2.33 15.47
CA GLY A 376 -2.26 2.27 15.04
C GLY A 376 -1.49 1.17 15.75
N ASN A 377 -0.57 0.50 15.05
CA ASN A 377 0.30 -0.54 15.59
C ASN A 377 1.54 -0.72 14.70
N LEU A 378 2.34 -1.75 14.94
CA LEU A 378 3.59 -2.01 14.19
C LEU A 378 3.40 -2.02 12.65
N TRP A 379 2.20 -2.32 12.15
CA TRP A 379 1.88 -2.45 10.73
C TRP A 379 1.00 -1.33 10.19
N LYS A 380 0.09 -0.82 11.03
CA LYS A 380 -0.88 0.22 10.67
C LYS A 380 -0.39 1.58 11.14
N SER A 381 -0.27 2.51 10.20
CA SER A 381 0.08 3.91 10.43
C SER A 381 -0.67 4.81 9.45
N PHE A 382 -0.33 6.07 9.38
CA PHE A 382 -0.83 7.07 8.43
C PHE A 382 -0.27 6.80 7.02
N PHE A 383 -0.85 5.79 6.31
CA PHE A 383 -0.38 5.40 4.98
C PHE A 383 -1.51 4.92 4.05
N HIS A 384 -2.03 3.69 4.18
CA HIS A 384 -2.99 3.14 3.21
C HIS A 384 -4.29 3.93 3.10
N LEU A 385 -4.90 4.33 4.23
CA LEU A 385 -6.13 5.11 4.21
C LEU A 385 -5.92 6.51 3.61
N PRO A 386 -4.98 7.34 4.10
CA PRO A 386 -4.76 8.65 3.50
C PRO A 386 -4.24 8.55 2.06
N ARG A 387 -3.47 7.51 1.68
CA ARG A 387 -3.07 7.26 0.28
C ARG A 387 -4.29 7.00 -0.60
N MET A 388 -5.20 6.15 -0.16
CA MET A 388 -6.45 5.88 -0.89
C MET A 388 -7.29 7.15 -1.05
N GLN A 389 -7.53 7.88 0.04
CA GLN A 389 -8.31 9.12 0.01
C GLN A 389 -7.68 10.17 -0.91
N TRP A 390 -6.38 10.39 -0.78
CA TRP A 390 -5.62 11.31 -1.63
C TRP A 390 -5.65 10.89 -3.10
N LEU A 391 -5.30 9.65 -3.41
CA LEU A 391 -5.18 9.18 -4.79
C LEU A 391 -6.53 9.14 -5.50
N CYS A 392 -7.59 8.69 -4.82
CA CYS A 392 -8.94 8.72 -5.38
C CYS A 392 -9.43 10.16 -5.63
N ALA A 393 -9.15 11.09 -4.71
CA ALA A 393 -9.48 12.50 -4.94
C ALA A 393 -8.71 13.08 -6.13
N GLN A 394 -7.41 12.73 -6.31
CA GLN A 394 -6.61 13.16 -7.46
C GLN A 394 -7.18 12.64 -8.79
N TRP A 395 -7.57 11.36 -8.85
CA TRP A 395 -8.17 10.79 -10.05
C TRP A 395 -9.52 11.43 -10.40
N LEU A 396 -10.39 11.65 -9.42
CA LEU A 396 -11.69 12.29 -9.62
C LEU A 396 -11.60 13.76 -10.03
N ASN A 397 -10.51 14.45 -9.69
CA ASN A 397 -10.29 15.86 -10.10
C ASN A 397 -9.75 16.01 -11.53
N ARG A 398 -9.30 14.95 -12.20
CA ARG A 398 -8.77 15.01 -13.57
C ARG A 398 -9.86 15.15 -14.64
N THR A 399 -11.10 14.87 -14.27
CA THR A 399 -12.29 14.88 -15.14
C THR A 399 -13.22 16.01 -14.74
#